data_066610c2dcfca0790baa108046590264
#
_entry.id   066610c2dcfca0790baa108046590264
#
_cell.length_a   1.000
_cell.length_b   1.000
_cell.length_c   1.000
_cell.angle_alpha   90.00
_cell.angle_beta   90.00
_cell.angle_gamma   90.00
#
_symmetry.space_group_name_H-M   'P 1'
#
loop_
_entity.id
_entity.type
_entity.pdbx_description
1 polymer ?
#
loop_
_entity_poly.entity_id
_entity_poly.type
_entity_poly.pdbx_seq_one_letter_code
_entity_poly.pdbx_strand_id
1 'polypeptide(L)'
;MNIEVNNKSFEIIKLLGKGKGGYSYLVTDGNKKYVVKKIHHEPCSYYQFGNKIQSEINDYKKLKKIGIALPEMYDIDIEREHILKEYIDGDTIFDMVNNNIDVTKYIIQVKEMCKKLYAENTNIDYFPTNFVPQDGKLYYIDYECNDYMEEWNFENWGIKYWSKTKEFIEYVNKELSHKI
;
A
#
# COMPACT_ATOMS: atom_id res chain seq x y z
N MET A 1 -13.69 -1.61 -19.76
CA MET A 1 -12.26 -1.36 -20.06
C MET A 1 -11.45 -2.48 -19.43
N ASN A 2 -10.53 -3.06 -20.18
CA ASN A 2 -9.75 -4.20 -19.72
C ASN A 2 -8.27 -3.85 -19.58
N ILE A 3 -7.58 -4.56 -18.70
CA ILE A 3 -6.14 -4.51 -18.51
C ILE A 3 -5.57 -5.93 -18.62
N GLU A 4 -4.40 -6.06 -19.22
CA GLU A 4 -3.77 -7.35 -19.46
C GLU A 4 -2.57 -7.56 -18.54
N VAL A 5 -2.39 -8.81 -18.12
CA VAL A 5 -1.17 -9.31 -17.43
C VAL A 5 -0.83 -10.65 -18.06
N ASN A 6 0.31 -10.74 -18.77
CA ASN A 6 0.80 -11.97 -19.43
C ASN A 6 -0.30 -12.72 -20.20
N ASN A 7 -0.93 -12.07 -21.18
CA ASN A 7 -1.99 -12.65 -22.04
C ASN A 7 -3.30 -13.02 -21.31
N LYS A 8 -3.46 -12.66 -20.05
CA LYS A 8 -4.73 -12.75 -19.33
C LYS A 8 -5.37 -11.37 -19.30
N SER A 9 -6.65 -11.28 -19.66
CA SER A 9 -7.41 -10.03 -19.66
C SER A 9 -8.31 -9.96 -18.43
N PHE A 10 -8.29 -8.80 -17.78
CA PHE A 10 -9.09 -8.52 -16.60
C PHE A 10 -9.95 -7.28 -16.85
N GLU A 11 -11.21 -7.34 -16.45
CA GLU A 11 -12.09 -6.16 -16.47
C GLU A 11 -11.78 -5.21 -15.32
N ILE A 12 -11.58 -3.92 -15.62
CA ILE A 12 -11.37 -2.89 -14.62
C ILE A 12 -12.71 -2.52 -13.99
N ILE A 13 -12.82 -2.71 -12.68
CA ILE A 13 -13.97 -2.29 -11.87
C ILE A 13 -13.84 -0.83 -11.48
N LYS A 14 -12.69 -0.44 -10.91
CA LYS A 14 -12.40 0.95 -10.51
C LYS A 14 -10.92 1.18 -10.24
N LEU A 15 -10.52 2.45 -10.27
CA LEU A 15 -9.23 2.89 -9.75
C LEU A 15 -9.28 2.90 -8.22
N LEU A 16 -8.33 2.22 -7.57
CA LEU A 16 -8.17 2.23 -6.12
C LEU A 16 -7.29 3.38 -5.64
N GLY A 17 -6.25 3.70 -6.39
CA GLY A 17 -5.34 4.78 -6.05
C GLY A 17 -4.25 5.02 -7.07
N LYS A 18 -3.62 6.18 -6.95
CA LYS A 18 -2.42 6.59 -7.68
C LYS A 18 -1.32 6.87 -6.68
N GLY A 19 -0.23 6.15 -6.77
CA GLY A 19 0.98 6.38 -5.98
C GLY A 19 2.15 6.87 -6.84
N LYS A 20 3.31 7.06 -6.22
CA LYS A 20 4.56 7.43 -6.91
C LYS A 20 4.98 6.40 -7.96
N GLY A 21 4.72 5.13 -7.68
CA GLY A 21 5.15 4.00 -8.50
C GLY A 21 4.15 3.61 -9.59
N GLY A 22 2.88 3.89 -9.43
CA GLY A 22 1.88 3.41 -10.39
C GLY A 22 0.43 3.68 -10.00
N TYR A 23 -0.45 3.17 -10.84
CA TYR A 23 -1.89 3.14 -10.64
C TYR A 23 -2.32 1.76 -10.18
N SER A 24 -3.13 1.68 -9.13
CA SER A 24 -3.71 0.42 -8.66
C SER A 24 -5.19 0.34 -9.03
N TYR A 25 -5.54 -0.68 -9.79
CA TYR A 25 -6.92 -0.94 -10.25
C TYR A 25 -7.49 -2.18 -9.57
N LEU A 26 -8.72 -2.07 -9.08
CA LEU A 26 -9.53 -3.24 -8.77
C LEU A 26 -10.04 -3.85 -10.07
N VAL A 27 -9.77 -5.12 -10.27
CA VAL A 27 -10.10 -5.84 -11.49
C VAL A 27 -10.78 -7.18 -11.20
N THR A 28 -11.40 -7.77 -12.22
CA THR A 28 -11.98 -9.12 -12.13
C THR A 28 -11.70 -9.93 -13.38
N ASP A 29 -11.61 -11.25 -13.21
CA ASP A 29 -11.63 -12.24 -14.30
C ASP A 29 -13.04 -12.81 -14.56
N GLY A 30 -14.06 -12.23 -13.91
CA GLY A 30 -15.44 -12.72 -13.93
C GLY A 30 -15.80 -13.62 -12.74
N ASN A 31 -14.82 -14.20 -12.06
CA ASN A 31 -15.03 -15.09 -10.91
C ASN A 31 -14.50 -14.49 -9.61
N LYS A 32 -13.34 -13.86 -9.66
CA LYS A 32 -12.62 -13.35 -8.49
C LYS A 32 -12.14 -11.93 -8.75
N LYS A 33 -11.93 -11.19 -7.67
CA LYS A 33 -11.34 -9.85 -7.69
C LYS A 33 -9.85 -9.90 -7.41
N TYR A 34 -9.12 -9.00 -8.06
CA TYR A 34 -7.68 -8.84 -7.94
C TYR A 34 -7.33 -7.36 -7.94
N VAL A 35 -6.07 -7.05 -7.68
CA VAL A 35 -5.49 -5.73 -7.94
C VAL A 35 -4.46 -5.87 -9.06
N VAL A 36 -4.54 -5.00 -10.08
CA VAL A 36 -3.44 -4.79 -11.02
C VAL A 36 -2.80 -3.45 -10.73
N LYS A 37 -1.52 -3.48 -10.40
CA LYS A 37 -0.69 -2.27 -10.32
C LYS A 37 -0.02 -2.05 -11.67
N LYS A 38 -0.36 -0.94 -12.31
CA LYS A 38 0.28 -0.47 -13.54
C LYS A 38 1.34 0.56 -13.17
N ILE A 39 2.59 0.23 -13.42
CA ILE A 39 3.71 1.15 -13.19
C ILE A 39 3.58 2.34 -14.15
N HIS A 40 3.87 3.54 -13.69
CA HIS A 40 3.97 4.73 -14.52
C HIS A 40 5.38 5.34 -14.42
N HIS A 41 5.75 6.09 -15.44
CA HIS A 41 7.02 6.82 -15.51
C HIS A 41 6.81 8.34 -15.52
N GLU A 42 5.72 8.79 -14.91
CA GLU A 42 5.42 10.23 -14.79
C GLU A 42 6.50 10.91 -13.94
N PRO A 43 6.96 12.12 -14.32
CA PRO A 43 7.98 12.84 -13.56
C PRO A 43 7.55 13.11 -12.13
N CYS A 44 8.47 12.88 -11.19
CA CYS A 44 8.28 13.20 -9.77
C CYS A 44 9.48 14.01 -9.31
N SER A 45 9.25 15.20 -8.76
CA SER A 45 10.30 16.16 -8.40
C SER A 45 11.22 15.70 -7.25
N TYR A 46 10.80 14.73 -6.48
CA TYR A 46 11.51 14.25 -5.28
C TYR A 46 11.93 12.77 -5.35
N TYR A 47 11.78 12.13 -6.50
CA TYR A 47 12.14 10.72 -6.63
C TYR A 47 12.69 10.43 -8.04
N GLN A 48 13.93 9.92 -8.10
CA GLN A 48 14.48 9.37 -9.33
C GLN A 48 14.29 7.86 -9.31
N PHE A 49 13.54 7.38 -10.30
CA PHE A 49 13.25 5.96 -10.41
C PHE A 49 14.28 5.27 -11.32
N GLY A 50 14.91 4.22 -10.80
CA GLY A 50 15.55 3.21 -11.62
C GLY A 50 14.51 2.24 -12.22
N ASN A 51 14.77 0.95 -12.16
CA ASN A 51 13.82 -0.08 -12.59
C ASN A 51 12.75 -0.28 -11.51
N LYS A 52 11.60 0.38 -11.66
CA LYS A 52 10.49 0.37 -10.68
C LYS A 52 9.92 -1.02 -10.45
N ILE A 53 9.69 -1.78 -11.52
CA ILE A 53 9.08 -3.10 -11.39
C ILE A 53 10.02 -4.06 -10.66
N GLN A 54 11.31 -3.98 -10.91
CA GLN A 54 12.29 -4.79 -10.20
C GLN A 54 12.37 -4.41 -8.72
N SER A 55 12.27 -3.11 -8.40
CA SER A 55 12.19 -2.62 -7.02
C SER A 55 10.96 -3.18 -6.29
N GLU A 56 9.80 -3.18 -6.91
CA GLU A 56 8.57 -3.77 -6.36
C GLU A 56 8.75 -5.26 -6.05
N ILE A 57 9.35 -6.00 -6.98
CA ILE A 57 9.62 -7.44 -6.81
C ILE A 57 10.59 -7.67 -5.66
N ASN A 58 11.66 -6.91 -5.59
CA ASN A 58 12.69 -7.05 -4.55
C ASN A 58 12.13 -6.71 -3.16
N ASP A 59 11.38 -5.63 -3.07
CA ASP A 59 10.74 -5.20 -1.82
C ASP A 59 9.69 -6.21 -1.35
N TYR A 60 8.88 -6.75 -2.26
CA TYR A 60 7.95 -7.83 -1.95
C TYR A 60 8.67 -9.05 -1.35
N LYS A 61 9.74 -9.51 -2.00
CA LYS A 61 10.52 -10.65 -1.51
C LYS A 61 11.13 -10.39 -0.13
N LYS A 62 11.67 -9.19 0.07
CA LYS A 62 12.26 -8.78 1.35
C LYS A 62 11.20 -8.77 2.46
N LEU A 63 10.07 -8.10 2.24
CA LEU A 63 8.99 -8.00 3.22
C LEU A 63 8.35 -9.37 3.53
N LYS A 64 8.21 -10.21 2.51
CA LYS A 64 7.74 -11.59 2.67
C LYS A 64 8.69 -12.40 3.57
N LYS A 65 9.99 -12.28 3.36
CA LYS A 65 11.04 -12.94 4.17
C LYS A 65 11.03 -12.44 5.61
N ILE A 66 10.80 -11.15 5.84
CA ILE A 66 10.67 -10.56 7.18
C ILE A 66 9.42 -11.10 7.90
N GLY A 67 8.42 -11.55 7.16
CA GLY A 67 7.17 -12.09 7.70
C GLY A 67 6.08 -11.04 7.86
N ILE A 68 6.07 -10.04 7.01
CA ILE A 68 4.99 -9.02 6.95
C ILE A 68 3.80 -9.59 6.19
N ALA A 69 2.58 -9.39 6.71
CA ALA A 69 1.35 -9.75 6.03
C ALA A 69 1.13 -8.83 4.84
N LEU A 70 1.20 -9.39 3.64
CA LEU A 70 1.11 -8.70 2.35
C LEU A 70 0.06 -9.37 1.47
N PRO A 71 -0.55 -8.63 0.51
CA PRO A 71 -1.21 -9.28 -0.63
C PRO A 71 -0.22 -10.17 -1.38
N GLU A 72 -0.65 -11.36 -1.75
CA GLU A 72 0.17 -12.24 -2.60
C GLU A 72 0.40 -11.61 -3.98
N MET A 73 1.62 -11.70 -4.48
CA MET A 73 1.95 -11.34 -5.85
C MET A 73 1.72 -12.57 -6.74
N TYR A 74 0.69 -12.51 -7.59
CA TYR A 74 0.28 -13.67 -8.39
C TYR A 74 1.00 -13.76 -9.72
N ASP A 75 1.24 -12.63 -10.39
CA ASP A 75 1.85 -12.61 -11.72
C ASP A 75 2.50 -11.25 -12.00
N ILE A 76 3.47 -11.24 -12.89
CA ILE A 76 4.25 -10.05 -13.26
C ILE A 76 4.43 -10.02 -14.77
N ASP A 77 3.89 -9.00 -15.41
CA ASP A 77 4.10 -8.70 -16.82
C ASP A 77 5.21 -7.64 -16.94
N ILE A 78 6.40 -8.09 -17.24
CA ILE A 78 7.60 -7.23 -17.31
C ILE A 78 7.50 -6.25 -18.48
N GLU A 79 6.95 -6.68 -19.62
CA GLU A 79 6.86 -5.83 -20.82
C GLU A 79 5.88 -4.68 -20.64
N ARG A 80 4.73 -4.95 -20.04
CA ARG A 80 3.71 -3.94 -19.75
C ARG A 80 3.91 -3.23 -18.41
N GLU A 81 4.86 -3.71 -17.61
CA GLU A 81 5.08 -3.26 -16.24
C GLU A 81 3.80 -3.31 -15.39
N HIS A 82 3.10 -4.44 -15.46
CA HIS A 82 1.90 -4.72 -14.68
C HIS A 82 2.18 -5.81 -13.64
N ILE A 83 1.66 -5.63 -12.43
CA ILE A 83 1.73 -6.61 -11.35
C ILE A 83 0.32 -7.02 -10.95
N LEU A 84 0.03 -8.32 -11.00
CA LEU A 84 -1.23 -8.89 -10.51
C LEU A 84 -1.06 -9.30 -9.05
N LYS A 85 -1.92 -8.75 -8.19
CA LYS A 85 -1.87 -8.94 -6.74
C LYS A 85 -3.19 -9.46 -6.20
N GLU A 86 -3.13 -10.09 -5.05
CA GLU A 86 -4.30 -10.37 -4.22
C GLU A 86 -5.03 -9.07 -3.87
N TYR A 87 -6.36 -9.10 -3.93
CA TYR A 87 -7.19 -8.03 -3.42
C TYR A 87 -7.53 -8.30 -1.94
N ILE A 88 -7.10 -7.41 -1.07
CA ILE A 88 -7.50 -7.41 0.33
C ILE A 88 -8.76 -6.57 0.44
N ASP A 89 -9.88 -7.23 0.69
CA ASP A 89 -11.20 -6.59 0.71
C ASP A 89 -11.50 -6.00 2.10
N GLY A 90 -11.58 -4.68 2.14
CA GLY A 90 -11.86 -3.94 3.37
C GLY A 90 -11.57 -2.45 3.20
N ASP A 91 -11.97 -1.67 4.20
CA ASP A 91 -11.62 -0.27 4.30
C ASP A 91 -10.17 -0.10 4.73
N THR A 92 -9.52 0.95 4.26
CA THR A 92 -8.19 1.30 4.77
C THR A 92 -8.27 1.75 6.23
N ILE A 93 -7.16 1.63 6.94
CA ILE A 93 -7.09 2.22 8.31
C ILE A 93 -7.40 3.71 8.27
N PHE A 94 -6.97 4.43 7.22
CA PHE A 94 -7.30 5.85 7.05
C PHE A 94 -8.82 6.09 7.03
N ASP A 95 -9.56 5.32 6.22
CA ASP A 95 -11.02 5.46 6.14
C ASP A 95 -11.69 5.10 7.46
N MET A 96 -11.20 4.07 8.15
CA MET A 96 -11.70 3.68 9.46
C MET A 96 -11.53 4.80 10.49
N VAL A 97 -10.34 5.39 10.58
CA VAL A 97 -10.08 6.55 11.47
C VAL A 97 -10.96 7.73 11.11
N ASN A 98 -11.08 8.03 9.82
CA ASN A 98 -11.90 9.15 9.33
C ASN A 98 -13.39 8.97 9.69
N ASN A 99 -13.86 7.72 9.70
CA ASN A 99 -15.24 7.34 10.06
C ASN A 99 -15.42 7.03 11.55
N ASN A 100 -14.48 7.39 12.41
CA ASN A 100 -14.52 7.16 13.85
C ASN A 100 -14.62 5.69 14.28
N ILE A 101 -14.10 4.79 13.46
CA ILE A 101 -14.00 3.36 13.78
C ILE A 101 -12.74 3.12 14.59
N ASP A 102 -12.85 2.41 15.72
CA ASP A 102 -11.69 2.09 16.57
C ASP A 102 -10.70 1.16 15.85
N VAL A 103 -9.45 1.59 15.79
CA VAL A 103 -8.34 0.85 15.15
C VAL A 103 -7.30 0.35 16.16
N THR A 104 -7.57 0.41 17.45
CA THR A 104 -6.60 0.05 18.50
C THR A 104 -6.00 -1.34 18.30
N LYS A 105 -6.81 -2.34 17.97
CA LYS A 105 -6.34 -3.71 17.70
C LYS A 105 -5.38 -3.80 16.50
N TYR A 106 -5.50 -2.90 15.54
CA TYR A 106 -4.62 -2.83 14.37
C TYR A 106 -3.34 -2.05 14.65
N ILE A 107 -3.38 -1.08 15.56
CA ILE A 107 -2.17 -0.44 16.10
C ILE A 107 -1.28 -1.48 16.79
N ILE A 108 -1.85 -2.41 17.53
CA ILE A 108 -1.11 -3.53 18.14
C ILE A 108 -0.43 -4.36 17.05
N GLN A 109 -1.15 -4.68 15.97
CA GLN A 109 -0.61 -5.48 14.87
C GLN A 109 0.50 -4.76 14.10
N VAL A 110 0.35 -3.47 13.80
CA VAL A 110 1.42 -2.72 13.12
C VAL A 110 2.67 -2.59 14.00
N LYS A 111 2.52 -2.46 15.32
CA LYS A 111 3.66 -2.48 16.25
C LYS A 111 4.40 -3.83 16.23
N GLU A 112 3.69 -4.94 16.08
CA GLU A 112 4.34 -6.25 15.90
C GLU A 112 5.08 -6.34 14.55
N MET A 113 4.53 -5.75 13.48
CA MET A 113 5.26 -5.60 12.22
C MET A 113 6.54 -4.78 12.41
N CYS A 114 6.47 -3.67 13.15
CA CYS A 114 7.63 -2.81 13.44
C CYS A 114 8.76 -3.59 14.12
N LYS A 115 8.47 -4.45 15.07
CA LYS A 115 9.50 -5.26 15.75
C LYS A 115 10.29 -6.10 14.75
N LYS A 116 9.60 -6.72 13.78
CA LYS A 116 10.23 -7.52 12.72
C LYS A 116 11.03 -6.66 11.75
N LEU A 117 10.46 -5.53 11.33
CA LEU A 117 11.07 -4.61 10.39
C LEU A 117 12.33 -3.96 10.95
N TYR A 118 12.27 -3.45 12.17
CA TYR A 118 13.40 -2.77 12.81
C TYR A 118 14.57 -3.71 13.08
N ALA A 119 14.29 -4.97 13.41
CA ALA A 119 15.32 -6.00 13.53
C ALA A 119 16.10 -6.22 12.22
N GLU A 120 15.50 -5.94 11.08
CA GLU A 120 16.10 -6.02 9.74
C GLU A 120 16.47 -4.64 9.18
N ASN A 121 16.65 -3.63 10.05
CA ASN A 121 16.99 -2.25 9.66
C ASN A 121 16.09 -1.68 8.56
N THR A 122 14.79 -1.94 8.65
CA THR A 122 13.83 -1.62 7.59
C THR A 122 12.66 -0.79 8.12
N ASN A 123 12.21 0.16 7.31
CA ASN A 123 10.94 0.86 7.43
C ASN A 123 10.02 0.54 6.25
N ILE A 124 8.72 0.63 6.49
CA ILE A 124 7.69 0.70 5.44
C ILE A 124 7.01 2.08 5.50
N ASP A 125 6.14 2.36 4.55
CA ASP A 125 5.33 3.59 4.59
C ASP A 125 4.14 3.37 5.54
N TYR A 126 4.25 3.90 6.75
CA TYR A 126 3.25 3.73 7.82
C TYR A 126 2.00 4.61 7.66
N PHE A 127 1.87 5.33 6.55
CA PHE A 127 0.66 6.11 6.32
C PHE A 127 -0.57 5.18 6.20
N PRO A 128 -1.69 5.48 6.91
CA PRO A 128 -2.76 4.52 7.10
C PRO A 128 -3.57 4.14 5.85
N THR A 129 -3.38 4.84 4.72
CA THR A 129 -3.94 4.41 3.41
C THR A 129 -3.28 3.14 2.88
N ASN A 130 -2.10 2.78 3.38
CA ASN A 130 -1.34 1.60 2.97
C ASN A 130 -1.68 0.33 3.76
N PHE A 131 -2.68 0.38 4.62
CA PHE A 131 -3.06 -0.74 5.49
C PHE A 131 -4.54 -1.03 5.38
N VAL A 132 -4.87 -2.30 5.19
CA VAL A 132 -6.26 -2.80 5.11
C VAL A 132 -6.40 -4.02 6.01
N PRO A 133 -7.32 -4.00 6.98
CA PRO A 133 -7.68 -5.19 7.72
C PRO A 133 -8.68 -6.04 6.93
N GLN A 134 -8.47 -7.35 6.94
CA GLN A 134 -9.42 -8.34 6.43
C GLN A 134 -9.52 -9.48 7.41
N ASP A 135 -10.74 -9.82 7.83
CA ASP A 135 -10.99 -10.89 8.80
C ASP A 135 -10.16 -10.76 10.10
N GLY A 136 -10.01 -9.52 10.59
CA GLY A 136 -9.28 -9.20 11.81
C GLY A 136 -7.76 -9.19 11.68
N LYS A 137 -7.20 -9.48 10.51
CA LYS A 137 -5.77 -9.45 10.22
C LYS A 137 -5.42 -8.20 9.42
N LEU A 138 -4.40 -7.47 9.87
CA LEU A 138 -3.89 -6.28 9.20
C LEU A 138 -2.91 -6.66 8.09
N TYR A 139 -3.13 -6.11 6.88
CA TYR A 139 -2.24 -6.24 5.73
C TYR A 139 -1.63 -4.90 5.36
N TYR A 140 -0.34 -4.90 5.06
CA TYR A 140 0.34 -3.82 4.37
C TYR A 140 0.17 -4.02 2.86
N ILE A 141 -0.62 -3.18 2.19
CA ILE A 141 -1.04 -3.39 0.80
C ILE A 141 -0.10 -2.81 -0.25
N ASP A 142 0.90 -2.06 0.15
CA ASP A 142 2.00 -1.66 -0.71
C ASP A 142 3.22 -2.57 -0.49
N TYR A 143 4.16 -2.58 -1.43
CA TYR A 143 5.40 -3.37 -1.30
C TYR A 143 6.63 -2.51 -1.02
N GLU A 144 6.49 -1.19 -0.98
CA GLU A 144 7.61 -0.28 -0.74
C GLU A 144 8.21 -0.49 0.66
N CYS A 145 9.52 -0.65 0.70
CA CYS A 145 10.28 -0.59 1.94
C CYS A 145 11.60 0.18 1.73
N ASN A 146 12.11 0.71 2.82
CA ASN A 146 13.32 1.54 2.84
C ASN A 146 14.19 1.15 4.05
N ASP A 147 15.45 1.62 4.05
CA ASP A 147 16.28 1.51 5.23
C ASP A 147 15.67 2.25 6.42
N TYR A 148 15.88 1.72 7.62
CA TYR A 148 15.35 2.33 8.83
C TYR A 148 15.90 3.75 9.03
N MET A 149 14.96 4.66 9.29
CA MET A 149 15.24 6.02 9.73
C MET A 149 14.30 6.35 10.89
N GLU A 150 14.86 6.75 12.02
CA GLU A 150 14.09 7.02 13.24
C GLU A 150 12.99 8.08 13.03
N GLU A 151 13.28 9.12 12.26
CA GLU A 151 12.31 10.20 11.98
C GLU A 151 11.06 9.72 11.22
N TRP A 152 11.15 8.62 10.46
CA TRP A 152 10.07 8.05 9.64
C TRP A 152 9.54 6.74 10.19
N ASN A 153 9.91 6.36 11.41
CA ASN A 153 9.38 5.16 12.03
C ASN A 153 7.92 5.35 12.47
N PHE A 154 7.30 4.26 12.90
CA PHE A 154 5.89 4.30 13.31
C PHE A 154 5.67 5.18 14.53
N GLU A 155 6.52 5.11 15.53
CA GLU A 155 6.38 5.80 16.81
C GLU A 155 6.55 7.32 16.70
N ASN A 156 7.44 7.79 15.80
CA ASN A 156 7.73 9.22 15.62
C ASN A 156 6.88 9.85 14.53
N TRP A 157 6.51 9.10 13.49
CA TRP A 157 5.78 9.64 12.35
C TRP A 157 4.43 8.96 12.11
N GLY A 158 4.41 7.65 11.88
CA GLY A 158 3.22 6.94 11.41
C GLY A 158 2.03 7.07 12.35
N ILE A 159 2.25 6.92 13.65
CA ILE A 159 1.20 6.93 14.68
C ILE A 159 0.36 8.21 14.67
N LYS A 160 0.91 9.34 14.22
CA LYS A 160 0.21 10.62 14.13
C LYS A 160 -1.04 10.56 13.24
N TYR A 161 -1.09 9.59 12.32
CA TYR A 161 -2.18 9.44 11.37
C TYR A 161 -3.09 8.24 11.64
N TRP A 162 -2.86 7.50 12.74
CA TRP A 162 -3.65 6.34 13.12
C TRP A 162 -4.75 6.64 14.15
N SER A 163 -4.99 7.90 14.42
CA SER A 163 -6.10 8.42 15.20
C SER A 163 -6.44 9.84 14.75
N LYS A 164 -7.53 10.41 15.21
CA LYS A 164 -7.92 11.80 14.89
C LYS A 164 -7.09 12.82 15.65
N THR A 165 -5.79 12.83 15.40
CA THR A 165 -4.85 13.84 15.86
C THR A 165 -5.01 15.14 15.09
N LYS A 166 -4.32 16.18 15.56
CA LYS A 166 -4.24 17.46 14.83
C LYS A 166 -3.67 17.24 13.42
N GLU A 167 -2.61 16.45 13.29
CA GLU A 167 -1.95 16.14 12.01
C GLU A 167 -2.90 15.41 11.06
N PHE A 168 -3.68 14.45 11.54
CA PHE A 168 -4.68 13.75 10.74
C PHE A 168 -5.75 14.71 10.20
N ILE A 169 -6.29 15.56 11.08
CA ILE A 169 -7.33 16.53 10.72
C ILE A 169 -6.80 17.55 9.71
N GLU A 170 -5.58 18.06 9.91
CA GLU A 170 -4.93 18.97 8.96
C GLU A 170 -4.73 18.32 7.59
N TYR A 171 -4.32 17.04 7.55
CA TYR A 171 -4.20 16.29 6.32
C TYR A 171 -5.55 16.19 5.57
N VAL A 172 -6.61 15.78 6.26
CA VAL A 172 -7.96 15.67 5.66
C VAL A 172 -8.43 17.01 5.11
N ASN A 173 -8.26 18.10 5.86
CA ASN A 173 -8.67 19.44 5.44
C ASN A 173 -7.89 19.90 4.20
N LYS A 174 -6.60 19.61 4.13
CA LYS A 174 -5.75 19.92 2.97
C LYS A 174 -6.21 19.16 1.72
N GLU A 175 -6.50 17.86 1.86
CA GLU A 175 -7.01 17.05 0.74
C GLU A 175 -8.37 17.54 0.24
N LEU A 176 -9.28 17.94 1.13
CA LEU A 176 -10.58 18.53 0.76
C LEU A 176 -10.42 19.85 0.01
N SER A 177 -9.46 20.70 0.41
CA SER A 177 -9.22 22.00 -0.26
C SER A 177 -8.63 21.86 -1.66
N HIS A 178 -7.95 20.74 -1.97
CA HIS A 178 -7.42 20.45 -3.31
C HIS A 178 -8.46 19.87 -4.27
N LYS A 179 -9.64 19.49 -3.78
CA LYS A 179 -10.76 18.96 -4.59
C LYS A 179 -11.79 20.02 -4.99
N ILE A 180 -11.61 21.27 -4.56
CA ILE A 180 -12.40 22.43 -4.95
C ILE A 180 -11.60 23.23 -5.98
#